data_18d26e10624321cfa22180d0164a8d6f
#
_entry.id   18d26e10624321cfa22180d0164a8d6f
#
_cell.length_a   1.000
_cell.length_b   1.000
_cell.length_c   1.000
_cell.angle_alpha   90.00
_cell.angle_beta   90.00
_cell.angle_gamma   90.00
#
_symmetry.space_group_name_H-M   'P 1'
#
loop_
_entity.id
_entity.type
_entity.pdbx_description
1 polymer ?
#
loop_
_entity_poly.entity_id
_entity_poly.type
_entity_poly.pdbx_seq_one_letter_code
_entity_poly.pdbx_strand_id
1 'polypeptide(L)'
;MAWTKTKTVVAGVTVLAVIASAVAVKWRYFPSIKDEYFKSDYRRFQEVPGNLLVVRPTHFSFPSNGAGFSSSTRSPSGQYVVRQMGRNVPLERVIAMAYQCNPSRIVPPPTKPKGNFDFLVTVPDPSQERFKAAIRKKLGYTAHWETRDTDVLLLETRTPDPPGLKVSTAGNGNVSFKNGKYKFTHTRLESVMGFMEYTLKQPVLDRTGLTNFYDFSVEMGWRGPGGPDQKSTEKILDDLGLKLEPGNESVQMLVVERAR
;
A
#
# COMPACT_ATOMS: atom_id res chain seq x y z
N MET A 1 7.01 -47.40 48.68
CA MET A 1 7.49 -46.25 47.91
C MET A 1 7.14 -46.37 46.41
N ALA A 2 5.89 -46.57 46.03
CA ALA A 2 5.50 -46.74 44.66
C ALA A 2 4.42 -45.72 44.15
N TRP A 3 4.00 -44.76 45.00
CA TRP A 3 2.83 -43.93 44.73
C TRP A 3 3.14 -42.54 44.15
N THR A 4 4.39 -42.13 44.16
CA THR A 4 4.83 -40.83 43.70
C THR A 4 5.11 -40.78 42.18
N LYS A 5 5.49 -41.89 41.55
CA LYS A 5 5.81 -41.92 40.09
C LYS A 5 4.56 -41.86 39.19
N THR A 6 3.44 -42.46 39.66
CA THR A 6 2.20 -42.48 38.86
C THR A 6 1.51 -41.10 38.74
N LYS A 7 1.57 -40.29 39.81
CA LYS A 7 0.97 -38.94 39.78
C LYS A 7 1.70 -37.97 38.84
N THR A 8 3.03 -38.09 38.74
CA THR A 8 3.82 -37.21 37.83
C THR A 8 3.60 -37.54 36.37
N VAL A 9 3.41 -38.82 36.04
CA VAL A 9 3.13 -39.23 34.62
C VAL A 9 1.74 -38.79 34.19
N VAL A 10 0.73 -38.91 35.05
CA VAL A 10 -0.64 -38.47 34.73
C VAL A 10 -0.70 -36.96 34.55
N ALA A 11 -0.04 -36.16 35.39
CA ALA A 11 0.02 -34.72 35.26
C ALA A 11 0.74 -34.28 33.95
N GLY A 12 1.84 -34.95 33.59
CA GLY A 12 2.58 -34.65 32.34
C GLY A 12 1.77 -34.96 31.09
N VAL A 13 1.04 -36.07 31.06
CA VAL A 13 0.19 -36.45 29.92
C VAL A 13 -1.01 -35.49 29.79
N THR A 14 -1.59 -35.05 30.90
CA THR A 14 -2.71 -34.10 30.87
C THR A 14 -2.29 -32.71 30.35
N VAL A 15 -1.13 -32.23 30.76
CA VAL A 15 -0.58 -30.94 30.27
C VAL A 15 -0.26 -31.01 28.78
N LEU A 16 0.35 -32.08 28.29
CA LEU A 16 0.61 -32.28 26.87
C LEU A 16 -0.67 -32.38 26.05
N ALA A 17 -1.70 -33.06 26.55
CA ALA A 17 -2.99 -33.16 25.87
C ALA A 17 -3.72 -31.79 25.80
N VAL A 18 -3.63 -30.96 26.83
CA VAL A 18 -4.21 -29.61 26.83
C VAL A 18 -3.46 -28.71 25.87
N ILE A 19 -2.13 -28.77 25.81
CA ILE A 19 -1.32 -28.00 24.86
C ILE A 19 -1.61 -28.47 23.42
N ALA A 20 -1.67 -29.77 23.19
CA ALA A 20 -2.01 -30.31 21.86
C ALA A 20 -3.44 -29.93 21.43
N SER A 21 -4.40 -29.92 22.35
CA SER A 21 -5.78 -29.47 22.08
C SER A 21 -5.86 -27.98 21.81
N ALA A 22 -5.12 -27.14 22.54
CA ALA A 22 -5.07 -25.70 22.32
C ALA A 22 -4.41 -25.36 20.97
N VAL A 23 -3.35 -26.11 20.59
CA VAL A 23 -2.73 -25.96 19.26
C VAL A 23 -3.69 -26.44 18.17
N ALA A 24 -4.35 -27.59 18.33
CA ALA A 24 -5.32 -28.11 17.37
C ALA A 24 -6.54 -27.20 17.21
N VAL A 25 -7.04 -26.59 18.27
CA VAL A 25 -8.12 -25.60 18.23
C VAL A 25 -7.66 -24.34 17.50
N LYS A 26 -6.42 -23.87 17.74
CA LYS A 26 -5.86 -22.72 17.01
C LYS A 26 -5.76 -22.97 15.49
N TRP A 27 -5.49 -24.21 15.08
CA TRP A 27 -5.45 -24.61 13.66
C TRP A 27 -6.83 -24.85 13.03
N ARG A 28 -7.82 -25.20 13.82
CA ARG A 28 -9.18 -25.53 13.36
C ARG A 28 -10.07 -24.31 13.12
N TYR A 29 -9.77 -23.16 13.75
CA TYR A 29 -10.55 -21.91 13.63
C TYR A 29 -9.98 -20.88 12.66
N PHE A 30 -8.82 -21.13 12.09
CA PHE A 30 -8.31 -20.37 10.97
C PHE A 30 -8.22 -21.33 9.77
N PRO A 31 -9.17 -21.28 8.83
CA PRO A 31 -8.93 -21.88 7.52
C PRO A 31 -7.60 -21.29 7.06
N SER A 32 -6.61 -22.15 6.86
CA SER A 32 -5.30 -21.75 6.36
C SER A 32 -5.53 -21.13 5.00
N ILE A 33 -5.63 -19.80 4.97
CA ILE A 33 -5.61 -19.08 3.70
C ILE A 33 -4.30 -19.48 3.08
N LYS A 34 -4.39 -20.17 1.97
CA LYS A 34 -3.27 -20.83 1.34
C LYS A 34 -2.20 -19.77 1.06
N ASP A 35 -1.01 -19.96 1.59
CA ASP A 35 0.14 -19.08 1.33
C ASP A 35 0.41 -18.92 -0.17
N GLU A 36 -0.09 -19.84 -0.99
CA GLU A 36 -0.01 -19.75 -2.44
C GLU A 36 -0.69 -18.46 -2.99
N TYR A 37 -1.74 -17.94 -2.33
CA TYR A 37 -2.36 -16.68 -2.76
C TYR A 37 -1.41 -15.49 -2.62
N PHE A 38 -0.50 -15.55 -1.66
CA PHE A 38 0.53 -14.52 -1.47
C PHE A 38 1.76 -14.70 -2.37
N LYS A 39 1.87 -15.85 -3.06
CA LYS A 39 2.93 -16.12 -4.05
C LYS A 39 2.51 -15.73 -5.47
N SER A 40 1.28 -15.30 -5.66
CA SER A 40 0.72 -14.98 -6.96
C SER A 40 1.43 -13.77 -7.58
N ASP A 41 1.70 -13.86 -8.86
CA ASP A 41 1.98 -12.69 -9.69
C ASP A 41 0.66 -11.93 -10.00
N TYR A 42 0.77 -10.80 -10.70
CA TYR A 42 -0.39 -9.98 -11.01
C TYR A 42 -1.49 -10.75 -11.78
N ARG A 43 -1.13 -11.69 -12.67
CA ARG A 43 -2.11 -12.48 -13.47
C ARG A 43 -2.85 -13.46 -12.58
N ARG A 44 -2.13 -14.25 -11.81
CA ARG A 44 -2.71 -15.22 -10.86
C ARG A 44 -3.49 -14.56 -9.75
N PHE A 45 -3.16 -13.31 -9.41
CA PHE A 45 -3.91 -12.55 -8.42
C PHE A 45 -5.38 -12.33 -8.82
N GLN A 46 -5.69 -12.28 -10.10
CA GLN A 46 -7.07 -12.20 -10.59
C GLN A 46 -7.87 -13.49 -10.34
N GLU A 47 -7.18 -14.62 -10.21
CA GLU A 47 -7.76 -15.95 -9.98
C GLU A 47 -7.99 -16.24 -8.49
N VAL A 48 -7.44 -15.40 -7.60
CA VAL A 48 -7.66 -15.53 -6.14
C VAL A 48 -9.15 -15.41 -5.85
N PRO A 49 -9.73 -16.33 -5.03
CA PRO A 49 -11.16 -16.29 -4.69
C PRO A 49 -11.61 -14.91 -4.18
N GLY A 50 -12.83 -14.53 -4.53
CA GLY A 50 -13.51 -13.39 -3.96
C GLY A 50 -13.82 -13.61 -2.46
N ASN A 51 -14.22 -12.54 -1.76
CA ASN A 51 -14.61 -12.56 -0.34
C ASN A 51 -13.51 -12.92 0.68
N LEU A 52 -12.25 -12.77 0.33
CA LEU A 52 -11.14 -12.93 1.27
C LEU A 52 -10.76 -11.59 1.90
N LEU A 53 -10.57 -11.62 3.22
CA LEU A 53 -10.05 -10.49 3.99
C LEU A 53 -9.07 -11.01 5.03
N VAL A 54 -7.79 -10.85 4.74
CA VAL A 54 -6.67 -11.28 5.60
C VAL A 54 -5.86 -10.08 5.99
N VAL A 55 -5.54 -9.99 7.26
CA VAL A 55 -4.52 -9.07 7.81
C VAL A 55 -3.84 -9.82 8.94
N ARG A 56 -2.52 -9.99 8.87
CA ARG A 56 -1.76 -10.75 9.87
C ARG A 56 -0.29 -10.30 9.93
N PRO A 57 0.44 -10.57 11.03
CA PRO A 57 1.90 -10.53 10.99
C PRO A 57 2.43 -11.47 9.91
N THR A 58 3.48 -11.06 9.22
CA THR A 58 4.07 -11.89 8.18
C THR A 58 4.90 -13.04 8.75
N HIS A 59 4.95 -14.14 8.01
CA HIS A 59 5.94 -15.21 8.19
C HIS A 59 6.83 -15.38 6.96
N PHE A 60 6.67 -14.52 5.95
CA PHE A 60 7.51 -14.53 4.77
C PHE A 60 8.80 -13.75 5.00
N SER A 61 9.92 -14.30 4.52
CA SER A 61 11.24 -13.67 4.63
C SER A 61 11.44 -12.53 3.63
N PHE A 62 10.69 -12.54 2.50
CA PHE A 62 10.86 -11.56 1.43
C PHE A 62 9.53 -10.88 1.09
N PRO A 63 9.56 -9.57 0.76
CA PRO A 63 8.39 -8.86 0.27
C PRO A 63 7.92 -9.43 -1.07
N SER A 64 6.65 -9.23 -1.41
CA SER A 64 6.17 -9.42 -2.77
C SER A 64 6.89 -8.45 -3.72
N ASN A 65 7.10 -8.86 -4.97
CA ASN A 65 7.62 -7.97 -6.00
C ASN A 65 6.68 -6.77 -6.15
N GLY A 66 7.20 -5.58 -5.81
CA GLY A 66 6.37 -4.40 -5.59
C GLY A 66 5.67 -4.42 -4.22
N ALA A 67 5.54 -3.30 -3.58
CA ALA A 67 5.03 -3.16 -2.21
C ALA A 67 3.52 -3.48 -2.04
N GLY A 68 2.95 -4.25 -2.93
CA GLY A 68 1.55 -4.67 -2.97
C GLY A 68 0.93 -4.44 -4.35
N PHE A 69 -0.07 -5.24 -4.66
CA PHE A 69 -0.86 -5.12 -5.89
C PHE A 69 -2.22 -4.53 -5.56
N SER A 70 -2.69 -3.63 -6.41
CA SER A 70 -4.09 -3.24 -6.42
C SER A 70 -4.62 -3.42 -7.84
N SER A 71 -5.77 -4.01 -7.96
CA SER A 71 -6.50 -4.08 -9.22
C SER A 71 -7.99 -3.85 -8.96
N SER A 72 -8.64 -3.18 -9.89
CA SER A 72 -10.08 -3.03 -9.87
C SER A 72 -10.68 -3.73 -11.09
N THR A 73 -11.64 -4.59 -10.87
CA THR A 73 -12.38 -5.26 -11.94
C THR A 73 -13.88 -5.08 -11.70
N ARG A 74 -14.66 -5.02 -12.79
CA ARG A 74 -16.11 -5.15 -12.65
C ARG A 74 -16.46 -6.63 -12.54
N SER A 75 -17.22 -6.99 -11.51
CA SER A 75 -17.83 -8.32 -11.42
C SER A 75 -18.86 -8.51 -12.53
N PRO A 76 -19.26 -9.75 -12.83
CA PRO A 76 -20.37 -10.03 -13.77
C PRO A 76 -21.68 -9.33 -13.38
N SER A 77 -21.87 -9.01 -12.09
CA SER A 77 -23.01 -8.25 -11.58
C SER A 77 -22.85 -6.71 -11.70
N GLY A 78 -21.78 -6.23 -12.34
CA GLY A 78 -21.50 -4.81 -12.53
C GLY A 78 -20.86 -4.10 -11.33
N GLN A 79 -20.68 -4.78 -10.20
CA GLN A 79 -20.04 -4.19 -9.01
C GLN A 79 -18.53 -4.05 -9.21
N TYR A 80 -17.98 -2.95 -8.72
CA TYR A 80 -16.53 -2.78 -8.62
C TYR A 80 -15.98 -3.67 -7.50
N VAL A 81 -15.03 -4.54 -7.85
CA VAL A 81 -14.26 -5.32 -6.88
C VAL A 81 -12.83 -4.81 -6.89
N VAL A 82 -12.44 -4.19 -5.80
CA VAL A 82 -11.04 -3.81 -5.58
C VAL A 82 -10.32 -4.99 -4.94
N ARG A 83 -9.30 -5.49 -5.62
CA ARG A 83 -8.42 -6.54 -5.11
C ARG A 83 -7.10 -5.92 -4.68
N GLN A 84 -6.67 -6.20 -3.47
CA GLN A 84 -5.43 -5.65 -2.91
C GLN A 84 -4.67 -6.75 -2.18
N MET A 85 -3.36 -6.79 -2.35
CA MET A 85 -2.48 -7.75 -1.69
C MET A 85 -1.13 -7.10 -1.37
N GLY A 86 -0.62 -7.40 -0.18
CA GLY A 86 0.76 -7.11 0.19
C GLY A 86 1.32 -8.26 1.02
N ARG A 87 2.59 -8.59 0.79
CA ARG A 87 3.31 -9.63 1.51
C ARG A 87 4.58 -9.05 2.11
N ASN A 88 4.79 -9.28 3.40
CA ASN A 88 5.96 -8.78 4.14
C ASN A 88 6.16 -7.26 3.97
N VAL A 89 5.09 -6.50 4.13
CA VAL A 89 5.09 -5.03 3.98
C VAL A 89 5.00 -4.34 5.34
N PRO A 90 5.59 -3.15 5.51
CA PRO A 90 5.48 -2.38 6.76
C PRO A 90 4.05 -1.92 7.02
N LEU A 91 3.74 -1.57 8.29
CA LEU A 91 2.41 -1.12 8.71
C LEU A 91 1.93 0.07 7.87
N GLU A 92 2.80 1.02 7.61
CA GLU A 92 2.48 2.22 6.83
C GLU A 92 1.94 1.86 5.45
N ARG A 93 2.45 0.78 4.84
CA ARG A 93 1.93 0.31 3.55
C ARG A 93 0.55 -0.32 3.67
N VAL A 94 0.30 -1.09 4.73
CA VAL A 94 -1.03 -1.66 5.00
C VAL A 94 -2.06 -0.54 5.19
N ILE A 95 -1.71 0.48 5.98
CA ILE A 95 -2.54 1.65 6.23
C ILE A 95 -2.77 2.45 4.92
N ALA A 96 -1.70 2.73 4.16
CA ALA A 96 -1.80 3.45 2.90
C ALA A 96 -2.82 2.81 1.94
N MET A 97 -2.80 1.47 1.84
CA MET A 97 -3.74 0.73 1.00
C MET A 97 -5.18 0.79 1.53
N ALA A 98 -5.38 0.69 2.84
CA ALA A 98 -6.70 0.74 3.46
C ALA A 98 -7.34 2.14 3.41
N TYR A 99 -6.54 3.18 3.49
CA TYR A 99 -7.00 4.58 3.46
C TYR A 99 -6.84 5.24 2.10
N GLN A 100 -6.32 4.52 1.10
CA GLN A 100 -6.09 5.00 -0.28
C GLN A 100 -5.27 6.29 -0.32
N CYS A 101 -4.20 6.35 0.45
CA CYS A 101 -3.32 7.51 0.51
C CYS A 101 -1.87 7.15 0.17
N ASN A 102 -1.07 8.17 -0.10
CA ASN A 102 0.36 7.99 -0.28
C ASN A 102 1.03 7.72 1.09
N PRO A 103 1.95 6.76 1.21
CA PRO A 103 2.70 6.53 2.45
C PRO A 103 3.45 7.75 2.98
N SER A 104 3.85 8.70 2.13
CA SER A 104 4.46 9.97 2.52
C SER A 104 3.58 10.85 3.41
N ARG A 105 2.25 10.66 3.33
CA ARG A 105 1.25 11.40 4.12
C ARG A 105 0.86 10.70 5.40
N ILE A 106 1.58 9.63 5.80
CA ILE A 106 1.29 8.89 7.02
C ILE A 106 2.20 9.34 8.15
N VAL A 107 1.60 9.76 9.25
CA VAL A 107 2.29 9.95 10.53
C VAL A 107 2.25 8.61 11.26
N PRO A 108 3.40 7.92 11.42
CA PRO A 108 3.43 6.62 12.07
C PRO A 108 3.12 6.73 13.56
N PRO A 109 2.67 5.62 14.19
CA PRO A 109 2.44 5.62 15.64
C PRO A 109 3.76 5.83 16.39
N PRO A 110 3.74 6.44 17.61
CA PRO A 110 4.94 6.70 18.40
C PRO A 110 5.78 5.44 18.66
N THR A 111 5.10 4.31 18.82
CA THR A 111 5.75 3.00 18.94
C THR A 111 5.45 2.17 17.70
N LYS A 112 6.46 2.02 16.84
CA LYS A 112 6.34 1.18 15.65
C LYS A 112 6.13 -0.28 16.02
N PRO A 113 5.27 -1.02 15.32
CA PRO A 113 5.15 -2.46 15.51
C PRO A 113 6.45 -3.16 15.13
N LYS A 114 6.76 -4.24 15.83
CA LYS A 114 7.86 -5.12 15.45
C LYS A 114 7.42 -5.97 14.25
N GLY A 115 8.21 -5.96 13.17
CA GLY A 115 8.00 -6.78 11.98
C GLY A 115 7.03 -6.17 10.96
N ASN A 116 6.81 -6.94 9.91
CA ASN A 116 5.97 -6.61 8.76
C ASN A 116 4.68 -7.42 8.75
N PHE A 117 3.82 -7.15 7.78
CA PHE A 117 2.49 -7.71 7.70
C PHE A 117 2.19 -8.26 6.31
N ASP A 118 1.26 -9.22 6.28
CA ASP A 118 0.60 -9.67 5.06
C ASP A 118 -0.84 -9.18 5.07
N PHE A 119 -1.34 -8.76 3.91
CA PHE A 119 -2.77 -8.51 3.72
C PHE A 119 -3.25 -9.02 2.36
N LEU A 120 -4.49 -9.45 2.33
CA LEU A 120 -5.21 -9.87 1.12
C LEU A 120 -6.66 -9.42 1.25
N VAL A 121 -7.11 -8.58 0.32
CA VAL A 121 -8.45 -8.01 0.31
C VAL A 121 -9.06 -8.26 -1.06
N THR A 122 -10.09 -9.09 -1.12
CA THR A 122 -10.88 -9.37 -2.33
C THR A 122 -12.38 -9.29 -2.06
N VAL A 123 -12.76 -8.75 -0.89
CA VAL A 123 -14.17 -8.56 -0.53
C VAL A 123 -14.79 -7.46 -1.39
N PRO A 124 -16.07 -7.60 -1.76
CA PRO A 124 -16.80 -6.54 -2.47
C PRO A 124 -17.01 -5.31 -1.57
N ASP A 125 -17.41 -4.20 -2.17
CA ASP A 125 -17.70 -2.96 -1.45
C ASP A 125 -18.71 -3.18 -0.30
N PRO A 126 -18.51 -2.45 0.82
CA PRO A 126 -17.46 -1.46 1.10
C PRO A 126 -16.12 -2.10 1.54
N SER A 127 -15.28 -2.48 0.59
CA SER A 127 -14.01 -3.21 0.82
C SER A 127 -13.05 -2.45 1.72
N GLN A 128 -12.96 -1.13 1.56
CA GLN A 128 -12.05 -0.29 2.34
C GLN A 128 -12.45 -0.22 3.82
N GLU A 129 -13.73 -0.05 4.12
CA GLU A 129 -14.21 -0.02 5.50
C GLU A 129 -14.00 -1.37 6.21
N ARG A 130 -14.22 -2.47 5.49
CA ARG A 130 -13.92 -3.81 6.00
C ARG A 130 -12.43 -3.99 6.25
N PHE A 131 -11.58 -3.46 5.38
CA PHE A 131 -10.13 -3.53 5.54
C PHE A 131 -9.66 -2.71 6.75
N LYS A 132 -10.14 -1.46 6.92
CA LYS A 132 -9.87 -0.63 8.11
C LYS A 132 -10.31 -1.35 9.41
N ALA A 133 -11.51 -1.92 9.41
CA ALA A 133 -12.01 -2.70 10.55
C ALA A 133 -11.13 -3.92 10.85
N ALA A 134 -10.63 -4.62 9.83
CA ALA A 134 -9.71 -5.75 10.01
C ALA A 134 -8.37 -5.31 10.59
N ILE A 135 -7.80 -4.19 10.15
CA ILE A 135 -6.57 -3.60 10.70
C ILE A 135 -6.79 -3.30 12.19
N ARG A 136 -7.88 -2.60 12.53
CA ARG A 136 -8.21 -2.31 13.93
C ARG A 136 -8.30 -3.58 14.77
N LYS A 137 -9.06 -4.57 14.32
CA LYS A 137 -9.30 -5.82 15.05
C LYS A 137 -8.07 -6.72 15.17
N LYS A 138 -7.25 -6.81 14.11
CA LYS A 138 -6.15 -7.79 14.01
C LYS A 138 -4.80 -7.22 14.41
N LEU A 139 -4.55 -5.96 14.10
CA LEU A 139 -3.27 -5.30 14.36
C LEU A 139 -3.36 -4.30 15.54
N GLY A 140 -4.57 -3.90 15.95
CA GLY A 140 -4.77 -2.94 17.04
C GLY A 140 -4.37 -1.51 16.65
N TYR A 141 -4.55 -1.13 15.37
CA TYR A 141 -4.29 0.22 14.89
C TYR A 141 -5.53 0.82 14.23
N THR A 142 -5.64 2.14 14.35
CA THR A 142 -6.61 2.97 13.63
C THR A 142 -5.90 4.18 13.08
N ALA A 143 -6.54 4.93 12.18
CA ALA A 143 -6.00 6.20 11.70
C ALA A 143 -7.11 7.19 11.41
N HIS A 144 -6.79 8.48 11.49
CA HIS A 144 -7.68 9.59 11.17
C HIS A 144 -6.90 10.69 10.45
N TRP A 145 -7.61 11.51 9.68
CA TRP A 145 -7.04 12.66 9.00
C TRP A 145 -6.93 13.85 9.93
N GLU A 146 -5.81 14.54 9.87
CA GLU A 146 -5.52 15.75 10.65
C GLU A 146 -4.72 16.72 9.80
N THR A 147 -5.07 18.00 9.86
CA THR A 147 -4.25 19.07 9.24
C THR A 147 -3.04 19.35 10.10
N ARG A 148 -1.85 19.27 9.51
CA ARG A 148 -0.58 19.50 10.17
C ARG A 148 0.34 20.36 9.32
N ASP A 149 1.04 21.28 9.97
CA ASP A 149 2.19 21.94 9.37
C ASP A 149 3.32 20.92 9.25
N THR A 150 3.81 20.74 8.05
CA THR A 150 4.86 19.75 7.75
C THR A 150 5.72 20.21 6.60
N ASP A 151 6.93 19.67 6.55
CA ASP A 151 7.81 19.91 5.43
C ASP A 151 7.23 19.24 4.18
N VAL A 152 7.16 20.00 3.11
CA VAL A 152 6.60 19.62 1.82
C VAL A 152 7.57 19.97 0.70
N LEU A 153 7.32 19.44 -0.48
CA LEU A 153 7.95 19.87 -1.71
C LEU A 153 6.91 20.60 -2.56
N LEU A 154 7.23 21.81 -2.98
CA LEU A 154 6.40 22.62 -3.84
C LEU A 154 6.78 22.37 -5.29
N LEU A 155 5.86 21.80 -6.07
CA LEU A 155 6.07 21.57 -7.50
C LEU A 155 5.76 22.86 -8.26
N GLU A 156 6.74 23.39 -8.96
CA GLU A 156 6.65 24.62 -9.73
C GLU A 156 7.11 24.41 -11.16
N THR A 157 6.72 25.31 -12.06
CA THR A 157 7.26 25.37 -13.43
C THR A 157 8.57 26.14 -13.44
N ARG A 158 9.54 25.70 -14.25
CA ARG A 158 10.78 26.48 -14.52
C ARG A 158 10.52 27.63 -15.47
N THR A 159 9.56 27.48 -16.36
CA THR A 159 9.13 28.47 -17.33
C THR A 159 7.59 28.51 -17.41
N PRO A 160 6.99 29.61 -17.81
CA PRO A 160 5.53 29.71 -17.95
C PRO A 160 4.91 28.66 -18.87
N ASP A 161 5.65 28.21 -19.88
CA ASP A 161 5.27 27.17 -20.83
C ASP A 161 6.27 26.01 -20.76
N PRO A 162 6.00 24.99 -19.90
CA PRO A 162 6.92 23.88 -19.69
C PRO A 162 7.02 22.99 -20.94
N PRO A 163 8.20 22.82 -21.53
CA PRO A 163 8.36 22.20 -22.86
C PRO A 163 7.99 20.70 -22.90
N GLY A 164 8.00 20.03 -21.74
CA GLY A 164 7.65 18.61 -21.65
C GLY A 164 6.16 18.32 -21.50
N LEU A 165 5.32 19.36 -21.32
CA LEU A 165 3.89 19.24 -21.09
C LEU A 165 3.12 19.82 -22.29
N LYS A 166 2.48 18.95 -23.06
CA LYS A 166 1.62 19.36 -24.17
C LYS A 166 0.16 19.32 -23.74
N VAL A 167 -0.57 20.43 -23.88
CA VAL A 167 -2.01 20.43 -23.61
C VAL A 167 -2.69 19.38 -24.48
N SER A 168 -3.43 18.50 -23.85
CA SER A 168 -4.06 17.35 -24.51
C SER A 168 -5.35 17.77 -25.21
N THR A 169 -5.52 17.31 -26.44
CA THR A 169 -6.77 17.41 -27.19
C THR A 169 -7.56 16.09 -27.19
N ALA A 170 -7.04 15.03 -26.52
CA ALA A 170 -7.73 13.75 -26.43
C ALA A 170 -8.93 13.83 -25.49
N GLY A 171 -9.96 13.01 -25.73
CA GLY A 171 -11.16 12.96 -24.89
C GLY A 171 -11.07 12.00 -23.70
N ASN A 172 -10.11 11.08 -23.71
CA ASN A 172 -9.97 10.03 -22.67
C ASN A 172 -8.54 9.92 -22.15
N GLY A 173 -8.42 9.80 -20.83
CA GLY A 173 -7.15 9.57 -20.16
C GLY A 173 -6.62 8.15 -20.39
N ASN A 174 -5.34 8.02 -20.65
CA ASN A 174 -4.66 6.75 -20.78
C ASN A 174 -3.22 6.83 -20.27
N VAL A 175 -2.75 5.74 -19.64
CA VAL A 175 -1.35 5.56 -19.29
C VAL A 175 -0.87 4.26 -19.92
N SER A 176 0.16 4.33 -20.73
CA SER A 176 0.78 3.16 -21.36
C SER A 176 2.27 3.11 -21.06
N PHE A 177 2.81 1.89 -21.01
CA PHE A 177 4.24 1.66 -20.81
C PHE A 177 4.81 0.96 -22.03
N LYS A 178 5.80 1.61 -22.65
CA LYS A 178 6.49 1.06 -23.82
C LYS A 178 7.95 1.51 -23.83
N ASN A 179 8.87 0.60 -24.08
CA ASN A 179 10.31 0.88 -24.22
C ASN A 179 10.91 1.65 -23.02
N GLY A 180 10.54 1.27 -21.79
CA GLY A 180 11.05 1.91 -20.57
C GLY A 180 10.41 3.24 -20.22
N LYS A 181 9.48 3.75 -21.04
CA LYS A 181 8.81 5.04 -20.82
C LYS A 181 7.32 4.84 -20.52
N TYR A 182 6.84 5.61 -19.58
CA TYR A 182 5.41 5.81 -19.37
C TYR A 182 4.94 6.97 -20.26
N LYS A 183 3.95 6.72 -21.08
CA LYS A 183 3.25 7.73 -21.85
C LYS A 183 1.90 8.00 -21.22
N PHE A 184 1.70 9.23 -20.81
CA PHE A 184 0.46 9.77 -20.28
C PHE A 184 -0.25 10.54 -21.39
N THR A 185 -1.53 10.28 -21.57
CA THR A 185 -2.39 10.99 -22.52
C THR A 185 -3.61 11.48 -21.76
N HIS A 186 -3.99 12.73 -21.94
CA HIS A 186 -5.11 13.38 -21.26
C HIS A 186 -5.09 13.16 -19.75
N THR A 187 -3.97 13.49 -19.12
CA THR A 187 -3.71 13.22 -17.70
C THR A 187 -3.31 14.51 -16.98
N ARG A 188 -3.75 14.68 -15.76
CA ARG A 188 -3.33 15.78 -14.88
C ARG A 188 -1.99 15.49 -14.21
N LEU A 189 -1.32 16.53 -13.71
CA LEU A 189 -0.02 16.39 -13.03
C LEU A 189 -0.07 15.58 -11.75
N GLU A 190 -1.22 15.48 -11.09
CA GLU A 190 -1.39 14.70 -9.85
C GLU A 190 -0.93 13.25 -9.99
N SER A 191 -1.03 12.67 -11.19
CA SER A 191 -0.54 11.31 -11.45
C SER A 191 0.98 11.17 -11.29
N VAL A 192 1.74 12.22 -11.65
CA VAL A 192 3.20 12.26 -11.50
C VAL A 192 3.59 12.69 -10.09
N MET A 193 2.84 13.60 -9.51
CA MET A 193 3.07 14.05 -8.11
C MET A 193 2.98 12.89 -7.13
N GLY A 194 1.96 12.03 -7.26
CA GLY A 194 1.83 10.83 -6.41
C GLY A 194 3.03 9.89 -6.50
N PHE A 195 3.63 9.79 -7.69
CA PHE A 195 4.88 9.05 -7.88
C PHE A 195 6.06 9.74 -7.20
N MET A 196 6.20 11.06 -7.34
CA MET A 196 7.26 11.84 -6.67
C MET A 196 7.13 11.76 -5.15
N GLU A 197 5.93 11.94 -4.59
CA GLU A 197 5.67 11.76 -3.16
C GLU A 197 6.13 10.38 -2.65
N TYR A 198 5.81 9.33 -3.40
CA TYR A 198 6.20 7.97 -3.02
C TYR A 198 7.71 7.78 -3.02
N THR A 199 8.41 8.35 -4.03
CA THR A 199 9.85 8.23 -4.22
C THR A 199 10.62 9.04 -3.18
N LEU A 200 10.23 10.29 -3.00
CA LEU A 200 10.90 11.25 -2.13
C LEU A 200 10.47 11.11 -0.66
N LYS A 201 9.41 10.33 -0.39
CA LYS A 201 8.83 10.09 0.94
C LYS A 201 8.42 11.39 1.64
N GLN A 202 7.98 12.36 0.88
CA GLN A 202 7.57 13.67 1.34
C GLN A 202 6.37 14.15 0.54
N PRO A 203 5.36 14.82 1.15
CA PRO A 203 4.23 15.37 0.42
C PRO A 203 4.68 16.36 -0.66
N VAL A 204 4.04 16.29 -1.83
CA VAL A 204 4.26 17.24 -2.94
C VAL A 204 2.99 18.06 -3.14
N LEU A 205 3.11 19.38 -3.20
CA LEU A 205 2.00 20.29 -3.44
C LEU A 205 2.16 20.95 -4.79
N ASP A 206 1.07 21.03 -5.54
CA ASP A 206 1.05 21.70 -6.84
C ASP A 206 1.03 23.23 -6.66
N ARG A 207 2.07 23.89 -7.13
CA ARG A 207 2.21 25.35 -7.26
C ARG A 207 2.48 25.77 -8.70
N THR A 208 2.27 24.84 -9.67
CA THR A 208 2.51 25.12 -11.08
C THR A 208 1.49 26.07 -11.70
N GLY A 209 0.27 26.11 -11.16
CA GLY A 209 -0.87 26.79 -11.77
C GLY A 209 -1.41 26.10 -13.03
N LEU A 210 -0.92 24.91 -13.36
CA LEU A 210 -1.28 24.15 -14.56
C LEU A 210 -2.55 23.31 -14.30
N THR A 211 -3.69 23.75 -14.80
CA THR A 211 -5.00 23.12 -14.56
C THR A 211 -5.52 22.25 -15.70
N ASN A 212 -4.83 22.23 -16.84
CA ASN A 212 -5.24 21.47 -18.01
C ASN A 212 -4.93 19.97 -17.87
N PHE A 213 -5.45 19.20 -18.81
CA PHE A 213 -4.96 17.84 -19.08
C PHE A 213 -3.81 17.91 -20.08
N TYR A 214 -2.80 17.06 -19.87
CA TYR A 214 -1.57 17.08 -20.65
C TYR A 214 -1.25 15.70 -21.22
N ASP A 215 -0.55 15.74 -22.37
CA ASP A 215 0.15 14.60 -22.95
C ASP A 215 1.64 14.76 -22.67
N PHE A 216 2.25 13.75 -22.06
CA PHE A 216 3.68 13.76 -21.77
C PHE A 216 4.23 12.34 -21.67
N SER A 217 5.56 12.21 -21.65
CA SER A 217 6.22 10.92 -21.48
C SER A 217 7.38 11.06 -20.50
N VAL A 218 7.52 10.10 -19.57
CA VAL A 218 8.57 10.09 -18.56
C VAL A 218 9.20 8.72 -18.43
N GLU A 219 10.50 8.70 -18.14
CA GLU A 219 11.20 7.48 -17.74
C GLU A 219 11.11 7.36 -16.23
N MET A 220 10.24 6.47 -15.77
CA MET A 220 10.20 6.10 -14.36
C MET A 220 11.08 4.87 -14.17
N GLY A 221 12.28 5.07 -13.65
CA GLY A 221 13.22 4.01 -13.34
C GLY A 221 12.70 3.14 -12.20
N TRP A 222 11.83 2.19 -12.52
CA TRP A 222 11.37 1.21 -11.53
C TRP A 222 12.43 0.13 -11.37
N ARG A 223 13.29 0.27 -10.38
CA ARG A 223 14.35 -0.70 -10.10
C ARG A 223 13.99 -1.57 -8.88
N GLY A 224 13.17 -2.60 -9.10
CA GLY A 224 12.92 -3.62 -8.08
C GLY A 224 12.05 -3.19 -6.89
N PRO A 225 12.14 -3.87 -5.74
CA PRO A 225 11.24 -3.67 -4.59
C PRO A 225 11.35 -2.30 -3.90
N GLY A 226 12.43 -1.55 -4.15
CA GLY A 226 12.68 -0.23 -3.56
C GLY A 226 11.89 0.91 -4.22
N GLY A 227 11.21 0.65 -5.33
CA GLY A 227 10.59 1.71 -6.12
C GLY A 227 11.59 2.50 -6.96
N PRO A 228 11.17 3.65 -7.53
CA PRO A 228 12.03 4.52 -8.31
C PRO A 228 13.07 5.21 -7.42
N ASP A 229 14.21 5.52 -7.99
CA ASP A 229 15.28 6.26 -7.31
C ASP A 229 15.11 7.78 -7.47
N GLN A 230 15.85 8.54 -6.67
CA GLN A 230 15.83 10.01 -6.71
C GLN A 230 16.25 10.55 -8.08
N LYS A 231 17.20 9.92 -8.76
CA LYS A 231 17.64 10.31 -10.11
C LYS A 231 16.51 10.23 -11.14
N SER A 232 15.61 9.26 -10.98
CA SER A 232 14.42 9.16 -11.83
C SER A 232 13.49 10.34 -11.63
N THR A 233 13.34 10.83 -10.40
CA THR A 233 12.54 12.03 -10.10
C THR A 233 13.18 13.27 -10.70
N GLU A 234 14.48 13.47 -10.52
CA GLU A 234 15.22 14.60 -11.11
C GLU A 234 15.07 14.62 -12.63
N LYS A 235 15.24 13.45 -13.28
CA LYS A 235 15.05 13.34 -14.72
C LYS A 235 13.63 13.68 -15.18
N ILE A 236 12.62 13.24 -14.44
CA ILE A 236 11.22 13.56 -14.73
C ILE A 236 10.99 15.08 -14.66
N LEU A 237 11.54 15.74 -13.63
CA LEU A 237 11.42 17.18 -13.47
C LEU A 237 12.09 17.92 -14.64
N ASP A 238 13.28 17.50 -15.05
CA ASP A 238 13.99 18.09 -16.17
C ASP A 238 13.25 17.88 -17.49
N ASP A 239 12.82 16.64 -17.77
CA ASP A 239 12.09 16.29 -19.00
C ASP A 239 10.77 17.07 -19.13
N LEU A 240 10.09 17.37 -18.01
CA LEU A 240 8.83 18.10 -17.98
C LEU A 240 8.98 19.63 -17.85
N GLY A 241 10.18 20.15 -17.58
CA GLY A 241 10.39 21.59 -17.33
C GLY A 241 9.85 22.04 -15.98
N LEU A 242 9.87 21.15 -15.00
CA LEU A 242 9.40 21.38 -13.63
C LEU A 242 10.57 21.44 -12.64
N LYS A 243 10.31 21.94 -11.44
CA LYS A 243 11.23 21.91 -10.30
C LYS A 243 10.49 21.64 -9.00
N LEU A 244 11.22 21.21 -7.98
CA LEU A 244 10.74 21.07 -6.62
C LEU A 244 11.49 22.05 -5.71
N GLU A 245 10.75 22.80 -4.91
CA GLU A 245 11.29 23.71 -3.90
C GLU A 245 10.84 23.25 -2.51
N PRO A 246 11.73 23.26 -1.50
CA PRO A 246 11.33 22.97 -0.13
C PRO A 246 10.36 24.02 0.40
N GLY A 247 9.36 23.57 1.17
CA GLY A 247 8.40 24.43 1.82
C GLY A 247 7.92 23.84 3.14
N ASN A 248 7.16 24.61 3.91
CA ASN A 248 6.44 24.14 5.08
C ASN A 248 5.00 24.64 4.98
N GLU A 249 4.06 23.72 4.96
CA GLU A 249 2.64 24.00 4.67
C GLU A 249 1.71 23.14 5.52
N SER A 250 0.51 23.66 5.76
CA SER A 250 -0.57 22.93 6.41
C SER A 250 -1.19 21.94 5.44
N VAL A 251 -0.99 20.64 5.65
CA VAL A 251 -1.50 19.57 4.78
C VAL A 251 -2.25 18.52 5.56
N GLN A 252 -3.13 17.79 4.88
CA GLN A 252 -3.84 16.65 5.43
C GLN A 252 -2.87 15.47 5.56
N MET A 253 -2.63 15.05 6.81
CA MET A 253 -1.81 13.90 7.17
C MET A 253 -2.67 12.83 7.84
N LEU A 254 -2.40 11.57 7.54
CA LEU A 254 -3.09 10.43 8.15
C LEU A 254 -2.33 9.99 9.41
N VAL A 255 -2.87 10.30 10.57
CA VAL A 255 -2.26 9.98 11.87
C VAL A 255 -2.67 8.57 12.28
N VAL A 256 -1.68 7.70 12.51
CA VAL A 256 -1.88 6.32 12.95
C VAL A 256 -1.68 6.21 14.45
N GLU A 257 -2.60 5.56 15.13
CA GLU A 257 -2.55 5.36 16.57
C GLU A 257 -2.99 3.94 16.98
N ARG A 258 -2.73 3.59 18.24
CA ARG A 258 -3.27 2.36 18.82
C ARG A 258 -4.78 2.48 18.96
N ALA A 259 -5.51 1.48 18.48
CA ALA A 259 -6.94 1.39 18.71
C ALA A 259 -7.20 1.15 20.21
N ARG A 260 -8.10 1.94 20.76
CA ARG A 260 -8.61 1.77 22.13
C ARG A 260 -9.62 0.65 22.20
#